data_e2d501d703379de42651c755ea8157f0
#
_entry.id   e2d501d703379de42651c755ea8157f0
#
_cell.length_a   1.000
_cell.length_b   1.000
_cell.length_c   1.000
_cell.angle_alpha   90.00
_cell.angle_beta   90.00
_cell.angle_gamma   90.00
#
_symmetry.space_group_name_H-M   'P 1'
#
loop_
_entity.id
_entity.type
_entity.pdbx_description
1 polymer ?
#
loop_
_entity_poly.entity_id
_entity_poly.type
_entity_poly.pdbx_seq_one_letter_code
_entity_poly.pdbx_strand_id
1 'polypeptide(L)'
;MVCVPLGAQTTHRDSVLAEARYLKSIYRTDDAIEKLSALVQPGAMDEGVLAELADCHFQSGAYEDAAGTYFLLSSRFPDNLLYKIRQMQAYYRQRDYPGSIRAGREVLQRDSIPAVVSFVGDAFKQIDQPDSALWYYRKSLALKPYNETVVSKAMGILLDKEDYDGAIALSGPFLAEDPDNMTIAPLQGLAYYRKSDYETASKVFQRQQDIGNDTYPIHYYLGQSYWHTLVIYRAEQELLAAWQIDSTDVNLAYSIAAVKKEAMRPFFREVKPWLDKALEMLEPDPATMYRIHQQYALGYYGREQYWDQAIEHYKEAYKYNPKFISALSTIGYCYQQKKQYKEAIEWYEKYLKVAKPGSRGYETVVDNLKYIRAEKFMEE
;
A
#
# COMPACT_ATOMS: atom_id res chain seq x y z
N MET A 1 -43.70 43.35 -28.55
CA MET A 1 -43.53 41.90 -28.24
C MET A 1 -43.80 41.13 -29.53
N VAL A 2 -42.78 40.63 -30.19
CA VAL A 2 -42.96 39.77 -31.37
C VAL A 2 -43.15 38.35 -30.86
N CYS A 3 -44.36 37.81 -30.95
CA CYS A 3 -44.63 36.41 -30.69
C CYS A 3 -43.99 35.57 -31.80
N VAL A 4 -42.86 34.96 -31.49
CA VAL A 4 -42.26 33.93 -32.34
C VAL A 4 -43.15 32.68 -32.26
N PRO A 5 -43.57 32.09 -33.40
CA PRO A 5 -44.44 30.91 -33.38
C PRO A 5 -43.77 29.73 -32.70
N LEU A 6 -44.53 28.95 -31.91
CA LEU A 6 -44.06 27.84 -31.07
C LEU A 6 -43.16 26.84 -31.85
N GLY A 7 -43.44 26.61 -33.15
CA GLY A 7 -42.67 25.74 -34.03
C GLY A 7 -41.26 26.26 -34.39
N ALA A 8 -41.04 27.57 -34.37
CA ALA A 8 -39.74 28.17 -34.63
C ALA A 8 -38.85 28.17 -33.41
N GLN A 9 -39.43 28.17 -32.19
CA GLN A 9 -38.72 28.07 -30.93
C GLN A 9 -38.21 26.64 -30.67
N THR A 10 -38.98 25.62 -31.03
CA THR A 10 -38.55 24.20 -30.91
C THR A 10 -37.42 23.88 -31.88
N THR A 11 -37.44 24.35 -33.12
CA THR A 11 -36.33 24.13 -34.07
C THR A 11 -35.04 24.86 -33.68
N HIS A 12 -35.12 26.08 -33.12
CA HIS A 12 -33.95 26.80 -32.64
C HIS A 12 -33.33 26.09 -31.41
N ARG A 13 -34.14 25.71 -30.44
CA ARG A 13 -33.70 24.93 -29.26
C ARG A 13 -33.01 23.62 -29.66
N ASP A 14 -33.60 22.83 -30.54
CA ASP A 14 -33.05 21.55 -30.97
C ASP A 14 -31.76 21.71 -31.76
N SER A 15 -31.61 22.79 -32.53
CA SER A 15 -30.36 23.14 -33.20
C SER A 15 -29.25 23.47 -32.19
N VAL A 16 -29.54 24.27 -31.16
CA VAL A 16 -28.57 24.64 -30.13
C VAL A 16 -28.17 23.42 -29.29
N LEU A 17 -29.13 22.54 -28.94
CA LEU A 17 -28.81 21.27 -28.24
C LEU A 17 -27.90 20.36 -29.07
N ALA A 18 -28.15 20.24 -30.37
CA ALA A 18 -27.31 19.44 -31.26
C ALA A 18 -25.89 20.02 -31.36
N GLU A 19 -25.79 21.36 -31.49
CA GLU A 19 -24.49 22.06 -31.51
C GLU A 19 -23.74 21.93 -30.17
N ALA A 20 -24.43 22.08 -29.05
CA ALA A 20 -23.82 21.92 -27.72
C ALA A 20 -23.29 20.51 -27.50
N ARG A 21 -24.03 19.47 -27.93
CA ARG A 21 -23.57 18.06 -27.88
C ARG A 21 -22.34 17.84 -28.77
N TYR A 22 -22.30 18.45 -29.94
CA TYR A 22 -21.12 18.41 -30.79
C TYR A 22 -19.92 19.09 -30.15
N LEU A 23 -20.09 20.31 -29.61
CA LEU A 23 -19.03 21.03 -28.89
C LEU A 23 -18.51 20.23 -27.69
N LYS A 24 -19.43 19.63 -26.91
CA LYS A 24 -19.07 18.74 -25.81
C LYS A 24 -18.23 17.53 -26.25
N SER A 25 -18.61 16.94 -27.43
CA SER A 25 -17.90 15.76 -27.97
C SER A 25 -16.45 16.05 -28.40
N ILE A 26 -16.15 17.31 -28.73
CA ILE A 26 -14.83 17.80 -29.12
C ILE A 26 -14.13 18.57 -27.98
N TYR A 27 -14.60 18.40 -26.72
CA TYR A 27 -14.07 19.02 -25.51
C TYR A 27 -14.10 20.56 -25.46
N ARG A 28 -14.95 21.20 -26.29
CA ARG A 28 -15.23 22.64 -26.22
C ARG A 28 -16.42 22.90 -25.29
N THR A 29 -16.29 22.49 -24.05
CA THR A 29 -17.38 22.50 -23.06
C THR A 29 -17.81 23.91 -22.66
N ASP A 30 -16.88 24.87 -22.62
CA ASP A 30 -17.19 26.27 -22.27
C ASP A 30 -18.09 26.93 -23.33
N ASP A 31 -17.80 26.69 -24.60
CA ASP A 31 -18.66 27.17 -25.70
C ASP A 31 -20.05 26.52 -25.65
N ALA A 32 -20.12 25.24 -25.26
CA ALA A 32 -21.40 24.55 -25.10
C ALA A 32 -22.21 25.15 -23.93
N ILE A 33 -21.54 25.44 -22.80
CA ILE A 33 -22.13 26.07 -21.61
C ILE A 33 -22.69 27.45 -21.97
N GLU A 34 -21.93 28.29 -22.69
CA GLU A 34 -22.37 29.61 -23.13
C GLU A 34 -23.66 29.53 -23.94
N LYS A 35 -23.69 28.65 -24.96
CA LYS A 35 -24.87 28.47 -25.82
C LYS A 35 -26.10 27.93 -25.09
N LEU A 36 -25.91 26.94 -24.20
CA LEU A 36 -26.98 26.36 -23.40
C LEU A 36 -27.52 27.36 -22.37
N SER A 37 -26.64 28.12 -21.72
CA SER A 37 -27.02 29.13 -20.74
C SER A 37 -27.90 30.24 -21.36
N ALA A 38 -27.69 30.57 -22.63
CA ALA A 38 -28.53 31.53 -23.34
C ALA A 38 -29.98 31.03 -23.54
N LEU A 39 -30.22 29.74 -23.49
CA LEU A 39 -31.56 29.14 -23.56
C LEU A 39 -32.26 29.05 -22.19
N VAL A 40 -31.55 29.19 -21.11
CA VAL A 40 -32.11 29.11 -19.74
C VAL A 40 -32.83 30.42 -19.44
N GLN A 41 -34.16 30.38 -19.36
CA GLN A 41 -34.99 31.53 -18.99
C GLN A 41 -35.51 31.35 -17.54
N PRO A 42 -35.59 32.43 -16.76
CA PRO A 42 -36.20 32.38 -15.44
C PRO A 42 -37.64 31.83 -15.50
N GLY A 43 -37.90 30.73 -14.83
CA GLY A 43 -39.20 30.08 -14.75
C GLY A 43 -39.52 29.07 -15.88
N ALA A 44 -38.72 29.00 -16.96
CA ALA A 44 -38.84 27.95 -17.98
C ALA A 44 -37.79 26.88 -17.78
N MET A 45 -38.18 25.75 -17.15
CA MET A 45 -37.29 24.60 -16.93
C MET A 45 -37.43 23.62 -18.12
N ASP A 46 -36.57 23.78 -19.10
CA ASP A 46 -36.40 22.74 -20.12
C ASP A 46 -35.47 21.64 -19.61
N GLU A 47 -36.04 20.46 -19.42
CA GLU A 47 -35.30 19.29 -18.90
C GLU A 47 -34.07 18.95 -19.74
N GLY A 48 -34.23 18.94 -21.08
CA GLY A 48 -33.14 18.58 -21.99
C GLY A 48 -31.99 19.59 -22.01
N VAL A 49 -32.33 20.90 -21.95
CA VAL A 49 -31.32 21.96 -21.87
C VAL A 49 -30.57 21.92 -20.54
N LEU A 50 -31.27 21.79 -19.42
CA LEU A 50 -30.66 21.74 -18.12
C LEU A 50 -29.82 20.47 -17.91
N ALA A 51 -30.28 19.32 -18.46
CA ALA A 51 -29.51 18.07 -18.35
C ALA A 51 -28.20 18.17 -19.15
N GLU A 52 -28.25 18.72 -20.37
CA GLU A 52 -27.06 18.91 -21.20
C GLU A 52 -26.10 19.95 -20.59
N LEU A 53 -26.66 21.04 -20.02
CA LEU A 53 -25.88 22.06 -19.31
C LEU A 53 -25.17 21.48 -18.08
N ALA A 54 -25.85 20.67 -17.26
CA ALA A 54 -25.28 20.00 -16.12
C ALA A 54 -24.16 19.02 -16.51
N ASP A 55 -24.37 18.28 -17.62
CA ASP A 55 -23.32 17.39 -18.16
C ASP A 55 -22.10 18.17 -18.64
N CYS A 56 -22.29 19.33 -19.28
CA CYS A 56 -21.20 20.22 -19.71
C CYS A 56 -20.43 20.77 -18.48
N HIS A 57 -21.12 21.27 -17.48
CA HIS A 57 -20.49 21.69 -16.21
C HIS A 57 -19.70 20.56 -15.55
N PHE A 58 -20.26 19.35 -15.54
CA PHE A 58 -19.57 18.19 -15.01
C PHE A 58 -18.28 17.87 -15.78
N GLN A 59 -18.35 17.93 -17.12
CA GLN A 59 -17.20 17.63 -17.98
C GLN A 59 -16.12 18.74 -17.93
N SER A 60 -16.50 20.01 -17.77
CA SER A 60 -15.57 21.14 -17.63
C SER A 60 -14.88 21.18 -16.25
N GLY A 61 -15.36 20.38 -15.28
CA GLY A 61 -14.86 20.42 -13.91
C GLY A 61 -15.59 21.43 -12.99
N ALA A 62 -16.59 22.14 -13.49
CA ALA A 62 -17.46 23.02 -12.72
C ALA A 62 -18.47 22.20 -11.89
N TYR A 63 -17.95 21.40 -10.95
CA TYR A 63 -18.73 20.41 -10.23
C TYR A 63 -19.79 21.00 -9.29
N GLU A 64 -19.59 22.22 -8.79
CA GLU A 64 -20.57 22.93 -7.98
C GLU A 64 -21.79 23.30 -8.81
N ASP A 65 -21.58 23.90 -10.01
CA ASP A 65 -22.65 24.25 -10.93
C ASP A 65 -23.38 22.99 -11.44
N ALA A 66 -22.62 21.93 -11.75
CA ALA A 66 -23.19 20.63 -12.10
C ALA A 66 -24.09 20.09 -11.00
N ALA A 67 -23.62 20.07 -9.74
CA ALA A 67 -24.38 19.58 -8.60
C ALA A 67 -25.65 20.39 -8.36
N GLY A 68 -25.57 21.74 -8.48
CA GLY A 68 -26.70 22.64 -8.37
C GLY A 68 -27.74 22.40 -9.46
N THR A 69 -27.31 22.24 -10.71
CA THR A 69 -28.20 21.98 -11.83
C THR A 69 -28.87 20.60 -11.75
N TYR A 70 -28.10 19.55 -11.36
CA TYR A 70 -28.68 18.23 -11.10
C TYR A 70 -29.63 18.21 -9.89
N PHE A 71 -29.38 19.05 -8.87
CA PHE A 71 -30.33 19.21 -7.76
C PHE A 71 -31.67 19.77 -8.23
N LEU A 72 -31.69 20.80 -9.09
CA LEU A 72 -32.90 21.33 -9.70
C LEU A 72 -33.63 20.25 -10.51
N LEU A 73 -32.91 19.54 -11.36
CA LEU A 73 -33.46 18.45 -12.18
C LEU A 73 -34.04 17.33 -11.32
N SER A 74 -33.32 16.86 -10.32
CA SER A 74 -33.79 15.79 -9.42
C SER A 74 -34.99 16.19 -8.57
N SER A 75 -35.09 17.48 -8.24
CA SER A 75 -36.26 18.03 -7.51
C SER A 75 -37.48 18.13 -8.39
N ARG A 76 -37.31 18.47 -9.66
CA ARG A 76 -38.42 18.66 -10.63
C ARG A 76 -38.87 17.35 -11.26
N PHE A 77 -37.94 16.45 -11.49
CA PHE A 77 -38.16 15.13 -12.10
C PHE A 77 -37.73 14.02 -11.12
N PRO A 78 -38.41 13.87 -9.99
CA PRO A 78 -37.97 12.97 -8.92
C PRO A 78 -37.97 11.48 -9.32
N ASP A 79 -38.75 11.09 -10.33
CA ASP A 79 -38.81 9.71 -10.80
C ASP A 79 -37.59 9.33 -11.65
N ASN A 80 -36.88 10.33 -12.19
CA ASN A 80 -35.63 10.11 -12.89
C ASN A 80 -34.44 10.08 -11.91
N LEU A 81 -34.16 8.89 -11.36
CA LEU A 81 -33.07 8.69 -10.40
C LEU A 81 -31.68 9.04 -10.97
N LEU A 82 -31.52 9.08 -12.31
CA LEU A 82 -30.26 9.41 -12.95
C LEU A 82 -29.76 10.81 -12.53
N TYR A 83 -30.65 11.80 -12.40
CA TYR A 83 -30.24 13.14 -11.97
C TYR A 83 -29.70 13.15 -10.54
N LYS A 84 -30.30 12.39 -9.64
CA LYS A 84 -29.80 12.26 -8.27
C LYS A 84 -28.47 11.50 -8.21
N ILE A 85 -28.28 10.49 -9.06
CA ILE A 85 -26.99 9.77 -9.21
C ILE A 85 -25.92 10.71 -9.74
N ARG A 86 -26.24 11.53 -10.76
CA ARG A 86 -25.31 12.53 -11.29
C ARG A 86 -24.95 13.60 -10.27
N GLN A 87 -25.94 14.06 -9.48
CA GLN A 87 -25.71 14.97 -8.36
C GLN A 87 -24.73 14.36 -7.33
N MET A 88 -24.94 13.10 -6.95
CA MET A 88 -24.04 12.34 -6.07
C MET A 88 -22.60 12.32 -6.62
N GLN A 89 -22.46 12.04 -7.94
CA GLN A 89 -21.17 12.02 -8.60
C GLN A 89 -20.50 13.40 -8.63
N ALA A 90 -21.27 14.47 -8.88
CA ALA A 90 -20.79 15.85 -8.86
C ALA A 90 -20.27 16.26 -7.48
N TYR A 91 -21.01 15.98 -6.41
CA TYR A 91 -20.56 16.18 -5.04
C TYR A 91 -19.26 15.43 -4.73
N TYR A 92 -19.15 14.18 -5.17
CA TYR A 92 -17.93 13.41 -4.97
C TYR A 92 -16.72 14.04 -5.67
N ARG A 93 -16.88 14.50 -6.91
CA ARG A 93 -15.82 15.20 -7.67
C ARG A 93 -15.44 16.53 -7.06
N GLN A 94 -16.41 17.25 -6.50
CA GLN A 94 -16.20 18.49 -5.72
C GLN A 94 -15.54 18.22 -4.35
N ARG A 95 -15.37 16.96 -3.95
CA ARG A 95 -14.95 16.51 -2.62
C ARG A 95 -15.95 16.82 -1.48
N ASP A 96 -17.20 17.16 -1.80
CA ASP A 96 -18.30 17.16 -0.84
C ASP A 96 -18.79 15.70 -0.62
N TYR A 97 -17.97 14.91 0.05
CA TYR A 97 -18.31 13.50 0.33
C TYR A 97 -19.56 13.35 1.19
N PRO A 98 -19.81 14.19 2.22
CA PRO A 98 -21.10 14.17 2.94
C PRO A 98 -22.28 14.43 2.05
N GLY A 99 -22.22 15.39 1.12
CA GLY A 99 -23.24 15.64 0.09
C GLY A 99 -23.47 14.45 -0.82
N SER A 100 -22.37 13.83 -1.28
CA SER A 100 -22.41 12.61 -2.09
C SER A 100 -23.13 11.47 -1.34
N ILE A 101 -22.79 11.24 -0.07
CA ILE A 101 -23.41 10.20 0.76
C ILE A 101 -24.92 10.46 0.92
N ARG A 102 -25.32 11.71 1.20
CA ARG A 102 -26.76 12.06 1.32
C ARG A 102 -27.51 11.75 0.04
N ALA A 103 -27.02 12.27 -1.10
CA ALA A 103 -27.65 12.04 -2.40
C ALA A 103 -27.72 10.54 -2.74
N GLY A 104 -26.66 9.78 -2.51
CA GLY A 104 -26.63 8.34 -2.73
C GLY A 104 -27.64 7.59 -1.87
N ARG A 105 -27.75 7.94 -0.56
CA ARG A 105 -28.75 7.35 0.33
C ARG A 105 -30.19 7.63 -0.11
N GLU A 106 -30.48 8.81 -0.63
CA GLU A 106 -31.79 9.15 -1.19
C GLU A 106 -32.15 8.26 -2.40
N VAL A 107 -31.16 7.98 -3.29
CA VAL A 107 -31.36 7.00 -4.37
C VAL A 107 -31.66 5.62 -3.81
N LEU A 108 -30.88 5.16 -2.79
CA LEU A 108 -31.00 3.83 -2.21
C LEU A 108 -32.26 3.61 -1.38
N GLN A 109 -32.99 4.67 -1.00
CA GLN A 109 -34.32 4.56 -0.42
C GLN A 109 -35.39 4.14 -1.44
N ARG A 110 -35.12 4.41 -2.75
CA ARG A 110 -36.06 4.09 -3.85
C ARG A 110 -35.66 2.83 -4.60
N ASP A 111 -34.35 2.64 -4.85
CA ASP A 111 -33.87 1.49 -5.60
C ASP A 111 -32.47 1.06 -5.09
N SER A 112 -32.29 -0.24 -4.94
CA SER A 112 -31.04 -0.84 -4.46
C SER A 112 -30.06 -1.09 -5.63
N ILE A 113 -29.54 -0.02 -6.21
CA ILE A 113 -28.59 -0.07 -7.34
C ILE A 113 -27.19 -0.42 -6.82
N PRO A 114 -26.60 -1.59 -7.19
CA PRO A 114 -25.29 -2.03 -6.68
C PRO A 114 -24.16 -1.01 -6.89
N ALA A 115 -24.15 -0.33 -8.04
CA ALA A 115 -23.16 0.70 -8.36
C ALA A 115 -23.26 1.92 -7.42
N VAL A 116 -24.50 2.35 -7.08
CA VAL A 116 -24.72 3.45 -6.12
C VAL A 116 -24.32 3.02 -4.72
N VAL A 117 -24.63 1.77 -4.32
CA VAL A 117 -24.22 1.22 -3.02
C VAL A 117 -22.71 1.28 -2.87
N SER A 118 -21.96 0.77 -3.87
CA SER A 118 -20.48 0.78 -3.80
C SER A 118 -19.92 2.20 -3.85
N PHE A 119 -20.52 3.10 -4.60
CA PHE A 119 -20.09 4.50 -4.71
C PHE A 119 -20.27 5.27 -3.38
N VAL A 120 -21.34 5.00 -2.64
CA VAL A 120 -21.51 5.52 -1.27
C VAL A 120 -20.39 4.98 -0.37
N GLY A 121 -20.00 3.72 -0.53
CA GLY A 121 -18.84 3.13 0.15
C GLY A 121 -17.54 3.89 -0.18
N ASP A 122 -17.33 4.24 -1.47
CA ASP A 122 -16.18 5.04 -1.89
C ASP A 122 -16.16 6.41 -1.18
N ALA A 123 -17.31 7.07 -1.06
CA ALA A 123 -17.41 8.35 -0.37
C ALA A 123 -17.10 8.23 1.14
N PHE A 124 -17.53 7.15 1.80
CA PHE A 124 -17.17 6.86 3.20
C PHE A 124 -15.65 6.62 3.36
N LYS A 125 -15.02 5.92 2.41
CA LYS A 125 -13.58 5.73 2.43
C LYS A 125 -12.81 7.05 2.36
N GLN A 126 -13.31 8.03 1.56
CA GLN A 126 -12.67 9.35 1.43
C GLN A 126 -12.73 10.20 2.71
N ILE A 127 -13.67 9.95 3.60
CA ILE A 127 -13.80 10.64 4.90
C ILE A 127 -13.26 9.79 6.06
N ASP A 128 -12.39 8.83 5.75
CA ASP A 128 -11.72 7.96 6.72
C ASP A 128 -12.70 7.19 7.63
N GLN A 129 -13.77 6.68 7.03
CA GLN A 129 -14.74 5.79 7.69
C GLN A 129 -14.73 4.40 7.05
N PRO A 130 -13.65 3.61 7.25
CA PRO A 130 -13.46 2.33 6.58
C PRO A 130 -14.53 1.29 6.95
N ASP A 131 -15.05 1.31 8.18
CA ASP A 131 -16.11 0.38 8.59
C ASP A 131 -17.40 0.63 7.83
N SER A 132 -17.79 1.89 7.68
CA SER A 132 -18.94 2.28 6.88
C SER A 132 -18.74 1.91 5.41
N ALA A 133 -17.54 2.18 4.85
CA ALA A 133 -17.23 1.82 3.49
C ALA A 133 -17.33 0.31 3.26
N LEU A 134 -16.74 -0.50 4.16
CA LEU A 134 -16.80 -1.97 4.11
C LEU A 134 -18.22 -2.49 4.19
N TRP A 135 -19.06 -1.90 5.03
CA TRP A 135 -20.48 -2.27 5.12
C TRP A 135 -21.21 -2.05 3.78
N TYR A 136 -20.97 -0.90 3.14
CA TYR A 136 -21.55 -0.60 1.83
C TYR A 136 -21.00 -1.52 0.74
N TYR A 137 -19.71 -1.83 0.73
CA TYR A 137 -19.14 -2.78 -0.23
C TYR A 137 -19.73 -4.18 -0.07
N ARG A 138 -19.85 -4.70 1.17
CA ARG A 138 -20.53 -5.98 1.44
C ARG A 138 -21.97 -5.97 0.99
N LYS A 139 -22.70 -4.88 1.21
CA LYS A 139 -24.09 -4.72 0.71
C LYS A 139 -24.12 -4.70 -0.83
N SER A 140 -23.18 -4.04 -1.51
CA SER A 140 -23.08 -4.07 -2.97
C SER A 140 -22.80 -5.47 -3.50
N LEU A 141 -21.91 -6.22 -2.85
CA LEU A 141 -21.58 -7.60 -3.21
C LEU A 141 -22.72 -8.58 -2.95
N ALA A 142 -23.56 -8.33 -1.94
CA ALA A 142 -24.78 -9.10 -1.74
C ALA A 142 -25.78 -8.95 -2.90
N LEU A 143 -25.77 -7.80 -3.60
CA LEU A 143 -26.61 -7.56 -4.78
C LEU A 143 -25.93 -8.02 -6.08
N LYS A 144 -24.60 -7.91 -6.17
CA LYS A 144 -23.79 -8.30 -7.33
C LYS A 144 -22.49 -8.95 -6.86
N PRO A 145 -22.46 -10.27 -6.62
CA PRO A 145 -21.34 -10.96 -5.98
C PRO A 145 -20.01 -10.90 -6.75
N TYR A 146 -20.06 -10.93 -8.09
CA TYR A 146 -18.88 -11.03 -8.95
C TYR A 146 -18.45 -9.65 -9.48
N ASN A 147 -18.26 -8.68 -8.57
CA ASN A 147 -17.73 -7.37 -8.90
C ASN A 147 -16.28 -7.25 -8.39
N GLU A 148 -15.31 -7.54 -9.27
CA GLU A 148 -13.88 -7.49 -8.98
C GLU A 148 -13.45 -6.21 -8.27
N THR A 149 -13.87 -5.05 -8.81
CA THR A 149 -13.52 -3.73 -8.25
C THR A 149 -14.01 -3.58 -6.80
N VAL A 150 -15.22 -4.05 -6.49
CA VAL A 150 -15.77 -3.92 -5.13
C VAL A 150 -15.13 -4.93 -4.19
N VAL A 151 -14.86 -6.17 -4.66
CA VAL A 151 -14.12 -7.18 -3.89
C VAL A 151 -12.74 -6.65 -3.54
N SER A 152 -11.99 -6.14 -4.52
CA SER A 152 -10.65 -5.58 -4.32
C SER A 152 -10.64 -4.43 -3.30
N LYS A 153 -11.58 -3.48 -3.41
CA LYS A 153 -11.72 -2.37 -2.45
C LYS A 153 -12.02 -2.84 -1.02
N ALA A 154 -12.92 -3.81 -0.89
CA ALA A 154 -13.29 -4.36 0.41
C ALA A 154 -12.13 -5.15 1.04
N MET A 155 -11.41 -5.95 0.23
CA MET A 155 -10.20 -6.66 0.66
C MET A 155 -9.11 -5.68 1.12
N GLY A 156 -8.89 -4.57 0.39
CA GLY A 156 -7.95 -3.53 0.79
C GLY A 156 -8.23 -3.02 2.20
N ILE A 157 -9.48 -2.68 2.51
CA ILE A 157 -9.87 -2.24 3.88
C ILE A 157 -9.60 -3.34 4.92
N LEU A 158 -9.92 -4.60 4.61
CA LEU A 158 -9.71 -5.72 5.53
C LEU A 158 -8.22 -5.97 5.79
N LEU A 159 -7.39 -5.86 4.75
CA LEU A 159 -5.93 -5.96 4.86
C LEU A 159 -5.32 -4.82 5.69
N ASP A 160 -5.81 -3.60 5.50
CA ASP A 160 -5.36 -2.42 6.27
C ASP A 160 -5.79 -2.53 7.75
N LYS A 161 -6.89 -3.21 8.04
CA LYS A 161 -7.38 -3.52 9.40
C LYS A 161 -6.78 -4.79 9.99
N GLU A 162 -5.88 -5.45 9.29
CA GLU A 162 -5.28 -6.72 9.67
C GLU A 162 -6.31 -7.87 9.85
N ASP A 163 -7.52 -7.72 9.29
CA ASP A 163 -8.54 -8.77 9.24
C ASP A 163 -8.29 -9.70 8.03
N TYR A 164 -7.21 -10.48 8.13
CA TYR A 164 -6.76 -11.36 7.05
C TYR A 164 -7.77 -12.49 6.79
N ASP A 165 -8.38 -13.03 7.83
CA ASP A 165 -9.41 -14.06 7.70
C ASP A 165 -10.66 -13.51 7.01
N GLY A 166 -11.07 -12.29 7.33
CA GLY A 166 -12.14 -11.58 6.66
C GLY A 166 -11.84 -11.35 5.17
N ALA A 167 -10.60 -10.99 4.82
CA ALA A 167 -10.17 -10.80 3.43
C ALA A 167 -10.20 -12.11 2.64
N ILE A 168 -9.69 -13.20 3.22
CA ILE A 168 -9.72 -14.55 2.62
C ILE A 168 -11.16 -15.02 2.41
N ALA A 169 -12.01 -14.89 3.42
CA ALA A 169 -13.42 -15.29 3.33
C ALA A 169 -14.18 -14.48 2.28
N LEU A 170 -13.92 -13.17 2.18
CA LEU A 170 -14.57 -12.29 1.21
C LEU A 170 -14.21 -12.63 -0.23
N SER A 171 -12.95 -12.98 -0.50
CA SER A 171 -12.47 -13.33 -1.84
C SER A 171 -12.87 -14.73 -2.31
N GLY A 172 -13.17 -15.64 -1.38
CA GLY A 172 -13.45 -17.04 -1.66
C GLY A 172 -14.54 -17.29 -2.73
N PRO A 173 -15.75 -16.72 -2.60
CA PRO A 173 -16.80 -16.88 -3.60
C PRO A 173 -16.41 -16.36 -4.99
N PHE A 174 -15.67 -15.26 -5.07
CA PHE A 174 -15.19 -14.71 -6.34
C PHE A 174 -14.17 -15.65 -7.01
N LEU A 175 -13.18 -16.11 -6.23
CA LEU A 175 -12.13 -17.00 -6.73
C LEU A 175 -12.60 -18.44 -6.97
N ALA A 176 -13.77 -18.84 -6.46
CA ALA A 176 -14.40 -20.10 -6.83
C ALA A 176 -14.87 -20.10 -8.31
N GLU A 177 -15.27 -18.93 -8.82
CA GLU A 177 -15.70 -18.76 -10.22
C GLU A 177 -14.51 -18.40 -11.14
N ASP A 178 -13.59 -17.55 -10.65
CA ASP A 178 -12.42 -17.09 -11.41
C ASP A 178 -11.14 -17.27 -10.59
N PRO A 179 -10.63 -18.51 -10.45
CA PRO A 179 -9.48 -18.83 -9.61
C PRO A 179 -8.16 -18.24 -10.11
N ASP A 180 -8.08 -17.82 -11.37
CA ASP A 180 -6.89 -17.26 -12.01
C ASP A 180 -6.94 -15.71 -12.11
N ASN A 181 -7.89 -15.09 -11.43
CA ASN A 181 -8.03 -13.64 -11.43
C ASN A 181 -6.75 -12.94 -10.96
N MET A 182 -6.17 -12.12 -11.84
CA MET A 182 -4.89 -11.45 -11.61
C MET A 182 -4.96 -10.25 -10.64
N THR A 183 -6.15 -9.89 -10.17
CA THR A 183 -6.35 -8.82 -9.17
C THR A 183 -6.66 -9.38 -7.79
N ILE A 184 -7.61 -10.31 -7.71
CA ILE A 184 -8.14 -10.80 -6.43
C ILE A 184 -7.26 -11.91 -5.84
N ALA A 185 -6.74 -12.84 -6.66
CA ALA A 185 -5.89 -13.91 -6.15
C ALA A 185 -4.59 -13.37 -5.50
N PRO A 186 -3.86 -12.39 -6.07
CA PRO A 186 -2.73 -11.77 -5.39
C PRO A 186 -3.08 -11.11 -4.06
N LEU A 187 -4.24 -10.46 -3.94
CA LEU A 187 -4.70 -9.89 -2.67
C LEU A 187 -5.00 -10.97 -1.63
N GLN A 188 -5.54 -12.12 -2.05
CA GLN A 188 -5.72 -13.27 -1.17
C GLN A 188 -4.36 -13.87 -0.76
N GLY A 189 -3.41 -14.00 -1.69
CA GLY A 189 -2.03 -14.40 -1.40
C GLY A 189 -1.37 -13.47 -0.38
N LEU A 190 -1.56 -12.17 -0.50
CA LEU A 190 -1.08 -11.18 0.45
C LEU A 190 -1.73 -11.33 1.84
N ALA A 191 -3.03 -11.66 1.89
CA ALA A 191 -3.71 -11.95 3.16
C ALA A 191 -3.10 -13.18 3.85
N TYR A 192 -2.85 -14.28 3.12
CA TYR A 192 -2.16 -15.46 3.66
C TYR A 192 -0.74 -15.11 4.12
N TYR A 193 0.01 -14.34 3.33
CA TYR A 193 1.37 -13.90 3.68
C TYR A 193 1.38 -13.10 4.99
N ARG A 194 0.52 -12.09 5.11
CA ARG A 194 0.42 -11.25 6.33
C ARG A 194 -0.08 -12.03 7.55
N LYS A 195 -0.91 -13.06 7.32
CA LYS A 195 -1.33 -14.02 8.35
C LYS A 195 -0.21 -14.98 8.77
N SER A 196 0.95 -14.92 8.10
CA SER A 196 2.09 -15.84 8.27
C SER A 196 1.83 -17.27 7.78
N ASP A 197 0.80 -17.50 6.97
CA ASP A 197 0.59 -18.74 6.22
C ASP A 197 1.37 -18.70 4.90
N TYR A 198 2.70 -18.75 5.05
CA TYR A 198 3.63 -18.62 3.92
C TYR A 198 3.55 -19.78 2.93
N GLU A 199 3.16 -20.96 3.41
CA GLU A 199 2.99 -22.13 2.55
C GLU A 199 1.82 -21.92 1.57
N THR A 200 0.66 -21.49 2.05
CA THR A 200 -0.49 -21.19 1.19
C THR A 200 -0.22 -19.96 0.32
N ALA A 201 0.39 -18.92 0.87
CA ALA A 201 0.78 -17.73 0.11
C ALA A 201 1.68 -18.09 -1.09
N SER A 202 2.70 -18.91 -0.88
CA SER A 202 3.61 -19.33 -1.97
C SER A 202 2.87 -20.09 -3.09
N LYS A 203 1.91 -20.95 -2.75
CA LYS A 203 1.09 -21.66 -3.74
C LYS A 203 0.23 -20.70 -4.58
N VAL A 204 -0.37 -19.69 -3.93
CA VAL A 204 -1.17 -18.69 -4.64
C VAL A 204 -0.30 -17.85 -5.57
N PHE A 205 0.82 -17.32 -5.09
CA PHE A 205 1.70 -16.51 -5.93
C PHE A 205 2.38 -17.32 -7.04
N GLN A 206 2.77 -18.59 -6.78
CA GLN A 206 3.30 -19.47 -7.81
C GLN A 206 2.27 -19.70 -8.93
N ARG A 207 1.01 -19.96 -8.57
CA ARG A 207 -0.06 -20.11 -9.57
C ARG A 207 -0.22 -18.84 -10.41
N GLN A 208 -0.13 -17.65 -9.80
CA GLN A 208 -0.19 -16.39 -10.54
C GLN A 208 0.96 -16.26 -11.54
N GLN A 209 2.17 -16.62 -11.14
CA GLN A 209 3.33 -16.66 -12.03
C GLN A 209 3.13 -17.67 -13.17
N ASP A 210 2.62 -18.86 -12.87
CA ASP A 210 2.39 -19.92 -13.87
C ASP A 210 1.40 -19.49 -14.97
N ILE A 211 0.48 -18.58 -14.69
CA ILE A 211 -0.45 -18.00 -15.67
C ILE A 211 0.06 -16.71 -16.33
N GLY A 212 1.31 -16.32 -16.07
CA GLY A 212 1.97 -15.17 -16.70
C GLY A 212 1.77 -13.83 -15.97
N ASN A 213 1.37 -13.84 -14.70
CA ASN A 213 1.35 -12.63 -13.88
C ASN A 213 2.74 -12.34 -13.30
N ASP A 214 3.67 -11.90 -14.16
CA ASP A 214 5.07 -11.63 -13.83
C ASP A 214 5.25 -10.16 -13.36
N THR A 215 4.58 -9.79 -12.27
CA THR A 215 4.68 -8.44 -11.70
C THR A 215 5.59 -8.41 -10.47
N TYR A 216 6.12 -7.22 -10.15
CA TYR A 216 6.92 -7.00 -8.94
C TYR A 216 6.30 -7.61 -7.67
N PRO A 217 5.01 -7.37 -7.31
CA PRO A 217 4.43 -7.93 -6.10
C PRO A 217 4.41 -9.46 -6.10
N ILE A 218 4.19 -10.10 -7.25
CA ILE A 218 4.18 -11.56 -7.35
C ILE A 218 5.55 -12.13 -7.00
N HIS A 219 6.61 -11.67 -7.66
CA HIS A 219 7.97 -12.13 -7.38
C HIS A 219 8.40 -11.81 -5.95
N TYR A 220 8.08 -10.60 -5.46
CA TYR A 220 8.45 -10.17 -4.12
C TYR A 220 7.82 -11.07 -3.05
N TYR A 221 6.49 -11.22 -3.04
CA TYR A 221 5.81 -12.01 -2.02
C TYR A 221 6.01 -13.52 -2.18
N LEU A 222 6.21 -14.02 -3.40
CA LEU A 222 6.62 -15.40 -3.64
C LEU A 222 8.01 -15.66 -3.06
N GLY A 223 8.97 -14.79 -3.34
CA GLY A 223 10.32 -14.88 -2.81
C GLY A 223 10.35 -14.79 -1.29
N GLN A 224 9.62 -13.85 -0.69
CA GLN A 224 9.47 -13.74 0.77
C GLN A 224 8.82 -14.99 1.37
N SER A 225 7.78 -15.54 0.74
CA SER A 225 7.10 -16.75 1.19
C SER A 225 8.03 -17.96 1.17
N TYR A 226 8.82 -18.12 0.09
CA TYR A 226 9.85 -19.15 0.01
C TYR A 226 10.96 -18.98 1.03
N TRP A 227 11.35 -17.73 1.35
CA TRP A 227 12.33 -17.48 2.39
C TRP A 227 11.81 -17.94 3.76
N HIS A 228 10.59 -17.57 4.13
CA HIS A 228 9.98 -18.00 5.39
C HIS A 228 9.74 -19.52 5.49
N THR A 229 9.56 -20.21 4.35
CA THR A 229 9.43 -21.68 4.30
C THR A 229 10.77 -22.39 4.07
N LEU A 230 11.89 -21.68 4.15
CA LEU A 230 13.26 -22.17 4.00
C LEU A 230 13.56 -22.77 2.60
N VAL A 231 12.80 -22.42 1.59
CA VAL A 231 13.09 -22.78 0.19
C VAL A 231 14.05 -21.76 -0.41
N ILE A 232 15.25 -21.66 0.17
CA ILE A 232 16.20 -20.54 0.02
C ILE A 232 16.62 -20.28 -1.43
N TYR A 233 16.86 -21.34 -2.22
CA TYR A 233 17.26 -21.17 -3.61
C TYR A 233 16.16 -20.51 -4.47
N ARG A 234 14.91 -20.92 -4.30
CA ARG A 234 13.77 -20.27 -4.99
C ARG A 234 13.53 -18.85 -4.48
N ALA A 235 13.66 -18.64 -3.18
CA ALA A 235 13.58 -17.30 -2.60
C ALA A 235 14.58 -16.34 -3.25
N GLU A 236 15.85 -16.76 -3.40
CA GLU A 236 16.89 -15.97 -4.06
C GLU A 236 16.51 -15.64 -5.52
N GLN A 237 16.00 -16.63 -6.28
CA GLN A 237 15.60 -16.42 -7.67
C GLN A 237 14.45 -15.40 -7.80
N GLU A 238 13.40 -15.55 -7.00
CA GLU A 238 12.23 -14.67 -7.07
C GLU A 238 12.54 -13.25 -6.62
N LEU A 239 13.31 -13.08 -5.54
CA LEU A 239 13.71 -11.74 -5.09
C LEU A 239 14.63 -11.04 -6.10
N LEU A 240 15.49 -11.78 -6.80
CA LEU A 240 16.30 -11.23 -7.89
C LEU A 240 15.44 -10.87 -9.11
N ALA A 241 14.40 -11.65 -9.43
CA ALA A 241 13.43 -11.31 -10.48
C ALA A 241 12.65 -10.03 -10.12
N ALA A 242 12.18 -9.90 -8.87
CA ALA A 242 11.56 -8.67 -8.39
C ALA A 242 12.52 -7.45 -8.56
N TRP A 243 13.80 -7.63 -8.27
CA TRP A 243 14.81 -6.59 -8.43
C TRP A 243 15.01 -6.13 -9.88
N GLN A 244 14.85 -7.03 -10.86
CA GLN A 244 14.93 -6.66 -12.28
C GLN A 244 13.75 -5.77 -12.71
N ILE A 245 12.60 -5.89 -12.02
CA ILE A 245 11.41 -5.10 -12.32
C ILE A 245 11.48 -3.73 -11.62
N ASP A 246 11.83 -3.73 -10.33
CA ASP A 246 12.00 -2.50 -9.55
C ASP A 246 13.20 -2.63 -8.62
N SER A 247 14.21 -1.83 -8.89
CA SER A 247 15.47 -1.77 -8.12
C SER A 247 15.52 -0.62 -7.12
N THR A 248 14.38 0.00 -6.79
CA THR A 248 14.30 1.14 -5.87
C THR A 248 13.87 0.76 -4.45
N ASP A 249 13.45 -0.49 -4.23
CA ASP A 249 13.04 -0.96 -2.91
C ASP A 249 14.23 -1.40 -2.05
N VAL A 250 14.52 -0.61 -1.04
CA VAL A 250 15.59 -0.88 -0.06
C VAL A 250 15.36 -2.18 0.72
N ASN A 251 14.09 -2.51 1.04
CA ASN A 251 13.77 -3.73 1.76
C ASN A 251 14.02 -4.96 0.90
N LEU A 252 13.81 -4.86 -0.41
CA LEU A 252 14.14 -5.91 -1.35
C LEU A 252 15.65 -6.14 -1.42
N ALA A 253 16.47 -5.07 -1.52
CA ALA A 253 17.92 -5.19 -1.51
C ALA A 253 18.42 -5.88 -0.22
N TYR A 254 17.87 -5.48 0.93
CA TYR A 254 18.16 -6.14 2.21
C TYR A 254 17.72 -7.62 2.22
N SER A 255 16.52 -7.92 1.71
CA SER A 255 16.00 -9.30 1.65
C SER A 255 16.89 -10.22 0.80
N ILE A 256 17.38 -9.71 -0.34
CA ILE A 256 18.33 -10.44 -1.19
C ILE A 256 19.63 -10.73 -0.42
N ALA A 257 20.17 -9.72 0.29
CA ALA A 257 21.37 -9.93 1.11
C ALA A 257 21.15 -11.02 2.18
N ALA A 258 20.01 -10.98 2.86
CA ALA A 258 19.67 -11.92 3.93
C ALA A 258 19.51 -13.34 3.40
N VAL A 259 18.79 -13.53 2.29
CA VAL A 259 18.59 -14.83 1.64
C VAL A 259 19.94 -15.38 1.12
N LYS A 260 20.79 -14.56 0.50
CA LYS A 260 22.13 -14.97 0.06
C LYS A 260 23.00 -15.40 1.23
N LYS A 261 22.90 -14.73 2.38
CA LYS A 261 23.61 -15.13 3.59
C LYS A 261 23.14 -16.50 4.10
N GLU A 262 21.81 -16.72 4.14
CA GLU A 262 21.25 -18.03 4.54
C GLU A 262 21.61 -19.15 3.55
N ALA A 263 21.75 -18.82 2.26
CA ALA A 263 22.28 -19.73 1.23
C ALA A 263 23.79 -19.97 1.36
N MET A 264 24.44 -19.50 2.45
CA MET A 264 25.88 -19.58 2.68
C MET A 264 26.74 -19.00 1.55
N ARG A 265 26.21 -17.98 0.82
CA ARG A 265 26.99 -17.31 -0.23
C ARG A 265 28.18 -16.54 0.34
N PRO A 266 29.31 -16.43 -0.39
CA PRO A 266 30.48 -15.70 0.07
C PRO A 266 30.16 -14.24 0.42
N PHE A 267 30.39 -13.86 1.71
CA PHE A 267 29.98 -12.56 2.25
C PHE A 267 30.49 -11.38 1.41
N PHE A 268 31.79 -11.32 1.15
CA PHE A 268 32.37 -10.17 0.44
C PHE A 268 31.94 -10.08 -1.03
N ARG A 269 31.71 -11.21 -1.68
CA ARG A 269 31.42 -11.24 -3.12
C ARG A 269 29.93 -11.14 -3.43
N GLU A 270 29.08 -11.73 -2.59
CA GLU A 270 27.67 -11.91 -2.93
C GLU A 270 26.69 -11.27 -1.94
N VAL A 271 27.03 -11.17 -0.64
CA VAL A 271 26.15 -10.60 0.38
C VAL A 271 26.40 -9.10 0.57
N LYS A 272 27.68 -8.75 0.81
CA LYS A 272 28.08 -7.36 1.08
C LYS A 272 27.61 -6.35 0.03
N PRO A 273 27.73 -6.61 -1.29
CA PRO A 273 27.27 -5.64 -2.30
C PRO A 273 25.79 -5.28 -2.19
N TRP A 274 24.94 -6.18 -1.74
CA TRP A 274 23.52 -5.91 -1.53
C TRP A 274 23.26 -5.11 -0.25
N LEU A 275 24.06 -5.32 0.79
CA LEU A 275 24.01 -4.48 1.98
C LEU A 275 24.50 -3.06 1.70
N ASP A 276 25.59 -2.92 0.92
CA ASP A 276 26.08 -1.61 0.45
C ASP A 276 24.98 -0.87 -0.32
N LYS A 277 24.35 -1.56 -1.25
CA LYS A 277 23.25 -1.01 -2.05
C LYS A 277 22.06 -0.58 -1.20
N ALA A 278 21.67 -1.39 -0.23
CA ALA A 278 20.59 -1.02 0.70
C ALA A 278 20.96 0.23 1.52
N LEU A 279 22.21 0.37 1.96
CA LEU A 279 22.69 1.57 2.67
C LEU A 279 22.70 2.82 1.80
N GLU A 280 23.11 2.70 0.54
CA GLU A 280 23.16 3.83 -0.40
C GLU A 280 21.75 4.37 -0.71
N MET A 281 20.73 3.53 -0.64
CA MET A 281 19.34 3.88 -0.95
C MET A 281 18.59 4.46 0.24
N LEU A 282 19.15 4.35 1.46
CA LEU A 282 18.43 4.75 2.68
C LEU A 282 18.50 6.25 2.94
N GLU A 283 17.36 6.89 3.11
CA GLU A 283 17.18 7.93 4.11
C GLU A 283 17.13 7.25 5.49
N PRO A 284 17.75 7.80 6.56
CA PRO A 284 18.05 7.04 7.78
C PRO A 284 16.76 6.59 8.54
N ASP A 285 16.28 5.38 8.21
CA ASP A 285 15.32 4.64 9.05
C ASP A 285 16.08 3.82 10.10
N PRO A 286 15.93 4.14 11.40
CA PRO A 286 16.69 3.50 12.46
C PRO A 286 16.55 1.97 12.51
N ALA A 287 15.36 1.43 12.22
CA ALA A 287 15.11 -0.01 12.29
C ALA A 287 15.85 -0.76 11.17
N THR A 288 15.85 -0.20 9.96
CA THR A 288 16.55 -0.78 8.81
C THR A 288 18.06 -0.60 8.95
N MET A 289 18.52 0.57 9.42
CA MET A 289 19.94 0.79 9.71
C MET A 289 20.47 -0.22 10.73
N TYR A 290 19.74 -0.45 11.83
CA TYR A 290 20.08 -1.50 12.81
C TYR A 290 20.27 -2.86 12.13
N ARG A 291 19.29 -3.31 11.32
CA ARG A 291 19.36 -4.63 10.68
C ARG A 291 20.55 -4.76 9.74
N ILE A 292 20.81 -3.74 8.94
CA ILE A 292 21.94 -3.71 8.01
C ILE A 292 23.27 -3.76 8.76
N HIS A 293 23.48 -2.89 9.73
CA HIS A 293 24.70 -2.89 10.52
C HIS A 293 24.90 -4.20 11.30
N GLN A 294 23.83 -4.82 11.81
CA GLN A 294 23.91 -6.15 12.41
C GLN A 294 24.42 -7.22 11.45
N GLN A 295 23.96 -7.22 10.20
CA GLN A 295 24.42 -8.17 9.17
C GLN A 295 25.90 -7.96 8.82
N TYR A 296 26.32 -6.71 8.66
CA TYR A 296 27.74 -6.39 8.48
C TYR A 296 28.60 -6.89 9.65
N ALA A 297 28.20 -6.55 10.88
CA ALA A 297 28.93 -6.96 12.06
C ALA A 297 29.12 -8.48 12.13
N LEU A 298 28.05 -9.24 11.87
CA LEU A 298 28.09 -10.69 11.79
C LEU A 298 28.94 -11.22 10.63
N GLY A 299 28.91 -10.54 9.49
CA GLY A 299 29.74 -10.91 8.33
C GLY A 299 31.23 -10.71 8.55
N TYR A 300 31.61 -9.70 9.30
CA TYR A 300 33.02 -9.44 9.64
C TYR A 300 33.50 -10.24 10.85
N TYR A 301 32.59 -10.58 11.79
CA TYR A 301 32.91 -11.28 13.03
C TYR A 301 33.62 -12.62 12.80
N GLY A 302 34.62 -12.93 13.65
CA GLY A 302 35.37 -14.19 13.61
C GLY A 302 36.47 -14.24 12.53
N ARG A 303 36.75 -13.11 11.86
CA ARG A 303 37.85 -13.00 10.89
C ARG A 303 38.86 -11.99 11.42
N GLU A 304 40.09 -12.46 11.70
CA GLU A 304 41.14 -11.68 12.39
C GLU A 304 41.42 -10.32 11.73
N GLN A 305 41.50 -10.28 10.41
CA GLN A 305 41.75 -9.06 9.64
C GLN A 305 40.63 -8.04 9.64
N TYR A 306 39.45 -8.37 10.17
CA TYR A 306 38.26 -7.52 10.10
C TYR A 306 37.63 -7.20 11.47
N TRP A 307 38.40 -7.39 12.57
CA TRP A 307 37.88 -7.05 13.91
C TRP A 307 37.45 -5.58 14.04
N ASP A 308 38.17 -4.65 13.40
CA ASP A 308 37.83 -3.22 13.46
C ASP A 308 36.49 -2.94 12.79
N GLN A 309 36.27 -3.51 11.61
CA GLN A 309 34.98 -3.37 10.90
C GLN A 309 33.83 -4.03 11.68
N ALA A 310 34.08 -5.19 12.27
CA ALA A 310 33.08 -5.82 13.14
C ALA A 310 32.70 -4.91 14.32
N ILE A 311 33.68 -4.34 15.01
CA ILE A 311 33.49 -3.42 16.12
C ILE A 311 32.71 -2.18 15.69
N GLU A 312 33.06 -1.56 14.56
CA GLU A 312 32.39 -0.37 14.02
C GLU A 312 30.89 -0.68 13.77
N HIS A 313 30.63 -1.75 13.05
CA HIS A 313 29.24 -2.10 12.74
C HIS A 313 28.43 -2.58 13.95
N TYR A 314 29.03 -3.24 14.95
CA TYR A 314 28.34 -3.53 16.21
C TYR A 314 28.01 -2.26 16.98
N LYS A 315 28.90 -1.23 16.97
CA LYS A 315 28.64 0.06 17.61
C LYS A 315 27.47 0.79 16.93
N GLU A 316 27.46 0.85 15.60
CA GLU A 316 26.37 1.46 14.85
C GLU A 316 25.04 0.68 15.06
N ALA A 317 25.07 -0.65 15.02
CA ALA A 317 23.86 -1.45 15.30
C ALA A 317 23.30 -1.17 16.70
N TYR A 318 24.15 -1.06 17.72
CA TYR A 318 23.74 -0.71 19.08
C TYR A 318 23.20 0.71 19.19
N LYS A 319 23.77 1.67 18.48
CA LYS A 319 23.29 3.07 18.40
C LYS A 319 21.86 3.15 17.89
N TYR A 320 21.53 2.42 16.82
CA TYR A 320 20.19 2.38 16.23
C TYR A 320 19.20 1.50 17.02
N ASN A 321 19.69 0.47 17.76
CA ASN A 321 18.88 -0.37 18.63
C ASN A 321 19.56 -0.66 19.97
N PRO A 322 19.37 0.19 20.98
CA PRO A 322 19.98 -0.01 22.33
C PRO A 322 19.52 -1.27 23.07
N LYS A 323 18.44 -1.94 22.60
CA LYS A 323 18.01 -3.24 23.13
C LYS A 323 18.93 -4.40 22.69
N PHE A 324 19.77 -4.18 21.69
CA PHE A 324 20.75 -5.14 21.21
C PHE A 324 21.99 -5.18 22.14
N ILE A 325 21.75 -5.48 23.42
CA ILE A 325 22.79 -5.45 24.47
C ILE A 325 23.93 -6.45 24.22
N SER A 326 23.68 -7.58 23.52
CA SER A 326 24.74 -8.54 23.19
C SER A 326 25.84 -7.96 22.30
N ALA A 327 25.55 -6.87 21.56
CA ALA A 327 26.59 -6.15 20.83
C ALA A 327 27.73 -5.67 21.74
N LEU A 328 27.41 -5.21 22.95
CA LEU A 328 28.40 -4.71 23.92
C LEU A 328 29.39 -5.80 24.33
N SER A 329 28.90 -7.01 24.65
CA SER A 329 29.78 -8.15 25.01
C SER A 329 30.58 -8.62 23.79
N THR A 330 30.00 -8.59 22.57
CA THR A 330 30.71 -8.99 21.35
C THR A 330 31.81 -7.99 20.98
N ILE A 331 31.56 -6.69 21.13
CA ILE A 331 32.61 -5.65 20.97
C ILE A 331 33.73 -5.88 21.93
N GLY A 332 33.44 -6.14 23.20
CA GLY A 332 34.45 -6.51 24.22
C GLY A 332 35.27 -7.71 23.79
N TYR A 333 34.62 -8.75 23.26
CA TYR A 333 35.32 -9.94 22.75
C TYR A 333 36.22 -9.61 21.54
N CYS A 334 35.75 -8.79 20.58
CA CYS A 334 36.58 -8.38 19.46
C CYS A 334 37.83 -7.63 19.90
N TYR A 335 37.72 -6.71 20.86
CA TYR A 335 38.89 -6.03 21.44
C TYR A 335 39.82 -7.00 22.19
N GLN A 336 39.26 -7.99 22.90
CA GLN A 336 40.06 -9.04 23.56
C GLN A 336 40.87 -9.84 22.52
N GLN A 337 40.27 -10.24 21.39
CA GLN A 337 40.99 -10.98 20.34
C GLN A 337 42.11 -10.14 19.70
N LYS A 338 41.96 -8.82 19.68
CA LYS A 338 43.01 -7.88 19.27
C LYS A 338 44.08 -7.62 20.36
N LYS A 339 43.95 -8.25 21.53
CA LYS A 339 44.79 -7.97 22.73
C LYS A 339 44.71 -6.51 23.21
N GLN A 340 43.65 -5.80 22.87
CA GLN A 340 43.36 -4.45 23.32
C GLN A 340 42.57 -4.57 24.65
N TYR A 341 43.23 -4.97 25.72
CA TYR A 341 42.57 -5.38 26.94
C TYR A 341 41.89 -4.24 27.70
N LYS A 342 42.41 -3.03 27.59
CA LYS A 342 41.79 -1.85 28.20
C LYS A 342 40.40 -1.60 27.62
N GLU A 343 40.28 -1.56 26.30
CA GLU A 343 39.02 -1.35 25.56
C GLU A 343 38.09 -2.54 25.79
N ALA A 344 38.59 -3.76 25.79
CA ALA A 344 37.81 -4.96 26.11
C ALA A 344 37.11 -4.86 27.46
N ILE A 345 37.86 -4.45 28.50
CA ILE A 345 37.33 -4.26 29.85
C ILE A 345 36.22 -3.22 29.87
N GLU A 346 36.43 -2.04 29.21
CA GLU A 346 35.43 -0.97 29.18
C GLU A 346 34.11 -1.44 28.56
N TRP A 347 34.16 -2.22 27.46
CA TRP A 347 32.95 -2.72 26.79
C TRP A 347 32.27 -3.85 27.56
N TYR A 348 33.00 -4.73 28.18
CA TYR A 348 32.46 -5.76 29.08
C TYR A 348 31.76 -5.14 30.30
N GLU A 349 32.36 -4.11 30.91
CA GLU A 349 31.72 -3.38 32.00
C GLU A 349 30.45 -2.66 31.60
N LYS A 350 30.41 -2.08 30.38
CA LYS A 350 29.16 -1.52 29.80
C LYS A 350 28.07 -2.60 29.65
N TYR A 351 28.46 -3.81 29.22
CA TYR A 351 27.52 -4.93 29.12
C TYR A 351 26.95 -5.34 30.48
N LEU A 352 27.81 -5.51 31.46
CA LEU A 352 27.42 -5.94 32.83
C LEU A 352 26.47 -4.94 33.51
N LYS A 353 26.54 -3.65 33.18
CA LYS A 353 25.59 -2.63 33.68
C LYS A 353 24.17 -2.81 33.22
N VAL A 354 23.95 -3.42 32.05
CA VAL A 354 22.64 -3.55 31.44
C VAL A 354 22.14 -4.99 31.34
N ALA A 355 23.04 -5.98 31.48
CA ALA A 355 22.71 -7.39 31.41
C ALA A 355 22.13 -7.88 32.74
N LYS A 356 21.24 -8.88 32.66
CA LYS A 356 20.64 -9.50 33.83
C LYS A 356 21.70 -10.35 34.57
N PRO A 357 22.03 -10.05 35.84
CA PRO A 357 22.93 -10.88 36.63
C PRO A 357 22.51 -12.38 36.69
N GLY A 358 23.47 -13.29 36.64
CA GLY A 358 23.21 -14.72 36.62
C GLY A 358 22.72 -15.30 35.29
N SER A 359 22.55 -14.47 34.23
CA SER A 359 22.32 -14.99 32.88
C SER A 359 23.62 -15.59 32.32
N ARG A 360 23.49 -16.58 31.41
CA ARG A 360 24.66 -17.23 30.78
C ARG A 360 25.61 -16.21 30.13
N GLY A 361 25.11 -15.19 29.48
CA GLY A 361 25.93 -14.13 28.87
C GLY A 361 26.64 -13.27 29.91
N TYR A 362 26.00 -13.00 31.06
CA TYR A 362 26.59 -12.26 32.17
C TYR A 362 27.78 -13.03 32.75
N GLU A 363 27.61 -14.32 33.08
CA GLU A 363 28.67 -15.16 33.63
C GLU A 363 29.86 -15.30 32.67
N THR A 364 29.58 -15.48 31.36
CA THR A 364 30.64 -15.53 30.34
C THR A 364 31.49 -14.26 30.34
N VAL A 365 30.87 -13.09 30.45
CA VAL A 365 31.61 -11.82 30.48
C VAL A 365 32.39 -11.64 31.75
N VAL A 366 31.86 -12.09 32.91
CA VAL A 366 32.59 -12.09 34.18
C VAL A 366 33.86 -12.97 34.09
N ASP A 367 33.76 -14.14 33.47
CA ASP A 367 34.91 -15.02 33.30
C ASP A 367 35.93 -14.46 32.32
N ASN A 368 35.51 -13.85 31.24
CA ASN A 368 36.40 -13.15 30.29
C ASN A 368 37.16 -12.00 31.00
N LEU A 369 36.48 -11.23 31.86
CA LEU A 369 37.13 -10.17 32.64
C LEU A 369 38.16 -10.70 33.60
N LYS A 370 37.90 -11.82 34.27
CA LYS A 370 38.91 -12.49 35.14
C LYS A 370 40.12 -12.89 34.32
N TYR A 371 39.92 -13.51 33.15
CA TYR A 371 40.99 -13.92 32.26
C TYR A 371 41.85 -12.72 31.82
N ILE A 372 41.24 -11.66 31.31
CA ILE A 372 41.98 -10.47 30.82
C ILE A 372 42.79 -9.81 31.96
N ARG A 373 42.21 -9.72 33.16
CA ARG A 373 42.90 -9.13 34.30
C ARG A 373 44.11 -9.96 34.72
N ALA A 374 44.03 -11.28 34.60
CA ALA A 374 45.15 -12.16 34.87
C ALA A 374 46.28 -12.02 33.81
N GLU A 375 45.89 -11.98 32.52
CA GLU A 375 46.85 -11.75 31.41
C GLU A 375 47.55 -10.40 31.54
N LYS A 376 46.81 -9.34 31.84
CA LYS A 376 47.37 -7.99 32.02
C LYS A 376 48.36 -7.93 33.19
N PHE A 377 48.09 -8.65 34.30
CA PHE A 377 48.99 -8.73 35.43
C PHE A 377 50.28 -9.48 35.09
N MET A 378 50.28 -10.36 34.10
CA MET A 378 51.46 -11.11 33.66
C MET A 378 52.33 -10.36 32.67
N GLU A 379 51.76 -9.31 32.01
CA GLU A 379 52.47 -8.43 31.06
C GLU A 379 53.12 -7.21 31.73
N GLU A 380 52.68 -6.83 32.95
CA GLU A 380 53.30 -5.79 33.82
C GLU A 380 54.41 -6.38 34.71
#